data_6e049f88b581eb54fd2fd7677a14ef96
#
_entry.id   6e049f88b581eb54fd2fd7677a14ef96
#
_cell.length_a   1.000
_cell.length_b   1.000
_cell.length_c   1.000
_cell.angle_alpha   90.00
_cell.angle_beta   90.00
_cell.angle_gamma   90.00
#
_symmetry.space_group_name_H-M   'P 1'
#
loop_
_entity.id
_entity.type
_entity.pdbx_description
1 polymer ?
#
loop_
_entity_poly.entity_id
_entity_poly.type
_entity_poly.pdbx_seq_one_letter_code
_entity_poly.pdbx_strand_id
1 'polypeptide(L)'
;HADRAIEAVIQAFGLAGARIGTLIADARIVSLLRSVLPPYAIAQPCIEAAQQALAPAQQRLARERVAAIVRERARLSAALAGLAGVTHVWPSDANFLLVEFDEPARALSRLREARLLVRDFRDRPGLERALRITVGSPEQNDRLVRSLAC
;
A
#
# COMPACT_ATOMS: atom_id res chain seq x y z
N HIS A 1 -3.35 -25.02 -14.06
CA HIS A 1 -3.42 -23.52 -14.14
C HIS A 1 -4.62 -22.93 -13.37
N ALA A 2 -5.08 -23.59 -12.29
CA ALA A 2 -6.28 -23.22 -11.54
C ALA A 2 -5.99 -22.50 -10.21
N ASP A 3 -4.77 -22.03 -9.95
CA ASP A 3 -4.36 -21.65 -8.60
C ASP A 3 -4.14 -20.12 -8.41
N ARG A 4 -4.89 -19.30 -9.14
CA ARG A 4 -4.87 -17.85 -8.86
C ARG A 4 -6.08 -17.47 -8.04
N ALA A 5 -5.94 -17.48 -6.73
CA ALA A 5 -6.79 -16.71 -5.85
C ALA A 5 -6.47 -15.21 -6.07
N ILE A 6 -7.45 -14.44 -6.50
CA ILE A 6 -7.32 -13.00 -6.66
C ILE A 6 -7.94 -12.34 -5.44
N GLU A 7 -7.11 -11.85 -4.54
CA GLU A 7 -7.57 -10.94 -3.49
C GLU A 7 -7.83 -9.57 -4.12
N ALA A 8 -9.09 -9.24 -4.35
CA ALA A 8 -9.47 -7.96 -4.95
C ALA A 8 -9.80 -6.91 -3.90
N VAL A 9 -8.88 -6.01 -3.59
CA VAL A 9 -8.97 -4.62 -4.04
C VAL A 9 -9.95 -3.72 -3.29
N ILE A 10 -10.34 -4.02 -2.06
CA ILE A 10 -11.08 -3.04 -1.23
C ILE A 10 -10.15 -1.92 -0.75
N GLN A 11 -8.84 -2.13 -0.78
CA GLN A 11 -7.85 -1.10 -0.44
C GLN A 11 -7.89 0.11 -1.39
N ALA A 12 -8.14 -0.10 -2.68
CA ALA A 12 -8.24 0.99 -3.66
C ALA A 12 -9.44 1.94 -3.40
N PHE A 13 -10.45 1.46 -2.69
CA PHE A 13 -11.64 2.24 -2.32
C PHE A 13 -11.53 2.90 -0.94
N GLY A 14 -10.40 2.79 -0.25
CA GLY A 14 -10.21 3.37 1.09
C GLY A 14 -10.96 2.63 2.20
N LEU A 15 -11.42 1.41 1.97
CA LEU A 15 -12.23 0.62 2.90
C LEU A 15 -11.42 -0.42 3.71
N ALA A 16 -10.14 -0.20 3.94
CA ALA A 16 -9.30 -1.12 4.71
C ALA A 16 -9.89 -1.45 6.11
N GLY A 17 -10.54 -0.48 6.74
CA GLY A 17 -11.23 -0.65 8.02
C GLY A 17 -12.49 -1.50 7.97
N ALA A 18 -13.14 -1.64 6.82
CA ALA A 18 -14.35 -2.44 6.66
C ALA A 18 -14.08 -3.96 6.70
N ARG A 19 -12.80 -4.38 6.60
CA ARG A 19 -12.39 -5.80 6.69
C ARG A 19 -13.12 -6.72 5.72
N ILE A 20 -13.45 -6.21 4.54
CA ILE A 20 -14.08 -6.97 3.45
C ILE A 20 -13.01 -7.31 2.42
N GLY A 21 -13.02 -8.53 1.94
CA GLY A 21 -12.20 -9.02 0.83
C GLY A 21 -13.07 -9.82 -0.16
N THR A 22 -12.58 -9.99 -1.36
CA THR A 22 -13.23 -10.84 -2.38
C THR A 22 -12.24 -11.90 -2.81
N LEU A 23 -12.68 -13.14 -2.79
CA LEU A 23 -11.96 -14.27 -3.35
C LEU A 23 -12.64 -14.73 -4.64
N ILE A 24 -11.87 -14.82 -5.72
CA ILE A 24 -12.29 -15.41 -6.98
C ILE A 24 -11.46 -16.68 -7.19
N ALA A 25 -12.08 -17.85 -7.14
CA ALA A 25 -11.42 -19.13 -7.24
C ALA A 25 -12.35 -20.18 -7.87
N ASP A 26 -11.83 -21.40 -8.08
CA ASP A 26 -12.67 -22.55 -8.49
C ASP A 26 -13.86 -22.76 -7.54
N ALA A 27 -15.02 -23.14 -8.09
CA ALA A 27 -16.24 -23.29 -7.31
C ALA A 27 -16.11 -24.27 -6.12
N ARG A 28 -15.26 -25.30 -6.24
CA ARG A 28 -15.00 -26.27 -5.18
C ARG A 28 -14.24 -25.62 -4.01
N ILE A 29 -13.27 -24.73 -4.30
CA ILE A 29 -12.52 -23.97 -3.30
C ILE A 29 -13.47 -23.00 -2.59
N VAL A 30 -14.28 -22.26 -3.35
CA VAL A 30 -15.27 -21.33 -2.80
C VAL A 30 -16.29 -22.07 -1.90
N SER A 31 -16.76 -23.25 -2.31
CA SER A 31 -17.69 -24.06 -1.52
C SER A 31 -17.05 -24.53 -0.21
N LEU A 32 -15.80 -24.99 -0.26
CA LEU A 32 -15.05 -25.40 0.93
C LEU A 32 -14.86 -24.26 1.91
N LEU A 33 -14.49 -23.09 1.42
CA LEU A 33 -14.32 -21.90 2.27
C LEU A 33 -15.65 -21.43 2.89
N ARG A 34 -16.76 -21.49 2.13
CA ARG A 34 -18.08 -21.18 2.67
C ARG A 34 -18.48 -22.08 3.83
N SER A 35 -18.07 -23.34 3.84
CA SER A 35 -18.42 -24.28 4.91
C SER A 35 -17.74 -23.98 6.25
N VAL A 36 -16.64 -23.20 6.24
CA VAL A 36 -15.90 -22.79 7.44
C VAL A 36 -16.12 -21.34 7.85
N LEU A 37 -16.82 -20.55 7.02
CA LEU A 37 -17.17 -19.18 7.37
C LEU A 37 -18.31 -19.15 8.40
N PRO A 38 -18.19 -18.31 9.44
CA PRO A 38 -19.29 -18.12 10.37
C PRO A 38 -20.50 -17.46 9.68
N PRO A 39 -21.73 -17.76 10.12
CA PRO A 39 -22.90 -17.04 9.67
C PRO A 39 -22.74 -15.55 10.00
N TYR A 40 -23.20 -14.68 9.10
CA TYR A 40 -23.10 -13.22 9.27
C TYR A 40 -21.67 -12.69 9.41
N ALA A 41 -20.73 -13.25 8.65
CA ALA A 41 -19.31 -12.91 8.69
C ALA A 41 -18.99 -11.42 8.42
N ILE A 42 -19.92 -10.67 7.80
CA ILE A 42 -19.75 -9.26 7.46
C ILE A 42 -20.84 -8.44 8.14
N ALA A 43 -20.45 -7.42 8.90
CA ALA A 43 -21.36 -6.51 9.56
C ALA A 43 -22.14 -5.64 8.54
N GLN A 44 -23.43 -5.36 8.80
CA GLN A 44 -24.30 -4.61 7.90
C GLN A 44 -23.71 -3.25 7.47
N PRO A 45 -23.15 -2.42 8.36
CA PRO A 45 -22.54 -1.14 7.97
C PRO A 45 -21.36 -1.31 6.99
N CYS A 46 -20.62 -2.41 7.09
CA CYS A 46 -19.52 -2.71 6.17
C CYS A 46 -20.05 -3.09 4.78
N ILE A 47 -21.18 -3.82 4.70
CA ILE A 47 -21.84 -4.14 3.44
C ILE A 47 -22.32 -2.87 2.75
N GLU A 48 -22.96 -1.97 3.47
CA GLU A 48 -23.46 -0.68 2.95
C GLU A 48 -22.31 0.19 2.44
N ALA A 49 -21.22 0.29 3.20
CA ALA A 49 -20.03 1.01 2.78
C ALA A 49 -19.42 0.43 1.50
N ALA A 50 -19.37 -0.90 1.38
CA ALA A 50 -18.87 -1.57 0.18
C ALA A 50 -19.78 -1.31 -1.04
N GLN A 51 -21.10 -1.37 -0.87
CA GLN A 51 -22.06 -1.09 -1.95
C GLN A 51 -21.93 0.37 -2.44
N GLN A 52 -21.78 1.33 -1.53
CA GLN A 52 -21.54 2.73 -1.88
C GLN A 52 -20.23 2.90 -2.65
N ALA A 53 -19.14 2.27 -2.20
CA ALA A 53 -17.84 2.34 -2.85
C ALA A 53 -17.84 1.71 -4.25
N LEU A 54 -18.69 0.72 -4.49
CA LEU A 54 -18.83 0.07 -5.79
C LEU A 54 -19.75 0.83 -6.77
N ALA A 55 -20.37 1.93 -6.36
CA ALA A 55 -21.16 2.77 -7.26
C ALA A 55 -20.30 3.28 -8.43
N PRO A 56 -20.85 3.43 -9.65
CA PRO A 56 -20.07 3.77 -10.86
C PRO A 56 -19.22 5.04 -10.72
N ALA A 57 -19.72 6.06 -10.04
CA ALA A 57 -18.99 7.30 -9.79
C ALA A 57 -17.76 7.05 -8.89
N GLN A 58 -17.89 6.26 -7.85
CA GLN A 58 -16.80 5.92 -6.93
C GLN A 58 -15.76 5.02 -7.60
N GLN A 59 -16.19 4.11 -8.46
CA GLN A 59 -15.26 3.29 -9.25
C GLN A 59 -14.40 4.15 -10.21
N ARG A 60 -14.98 5.17 -10.84
CA ARG A 60 -14.18 6.11 -11.67
C ARG A 60 -13.14 6.84 -10.83
N LEU A 61 -13.55 7.41 -9.71
CA LEU A 61 -12.66 8.10 -8.78
C LEU A 61 -11.54 7.18 -8.25
N ALA A 62 -11.86 5.93 -7.93
CA ALA A 62 -10.86 4.94 -7.50
C ALA A 62 -9.82 4.68 -8.59
N ARG A 63 -10.24 4.52 -9.86
CA ARG A 63 -9.32 4.33 -10.99
C ARG A 63 -8.40 5.54 -11.20
N GLU A 64 -8.93 6.77 -11.09
CA GLU A 64 -8.14 8.00 -11.18
C GLU A 64 -7.09 8.08 -10.07
N ARG A 65 -7.48 7.73 -8.83
CA ARG A 65 -6.56 7.68 -7.68
C ARG A 65 -5.47 6.61 -7.87
N VAL A 66 -5.84 5.42 -8.33
CA VAL A 66 -4.87 4.36 -8.64
C VAL A 66 -3.89 4.80 -9.71
N ALA A 67 -4.38 5.41 -10.80
CA ALA A 67 -3.52 5.93 -11.85
C ALA A 67 -2.55 7.02 -11.34
N ALA A 68 -3.01 7.90 -10.44
CA ALA A 68 -2.17 8.90 -9.79
C ALA A 68 -1.09 8.24 -8.91
N ILE A 69 -1.46 7.25 -8.10
CA ILE A 69 -0.51 6.52 -7.25
C ILE A 69 0.54 5.80 -8.10
N VAL A 70 0.16 5.17 -9.20
CA VAL A 70 1.10 4.47 -10.10
C VAL A 70 2.13 5.44 -10.68
N ARG A 71 1.68 6.61 -11.16
CA ARG A 71 2.60 7.64 -11.67
C ARG A 71 3.52 8.18 -10.58
N GLU A 72 2.96 8.51 -9.42
CA GLU A 72 3.74 9.05 -8.30
C GLU A 72 4.69 8.01 -7.71
N ARG A 73 4.34 6.73 -7.70
CA ARG A 73 5.23 5.65 -7.29
C ARG A 73 6.48 5.59 -8.18
N ALA A 74 6.30 5.64 -9.49
CA ALA A 74 7.42 5.63 -10.42
C ALA A 74 8.32 6.86 -10.24
N ARG A 75 7.71 8.05 -10.10
CA ARG A 75 8.43 9.32 -9.87
C ARG A 75 9.20 9.29 -8.54
N LEU A 76 8.55 8.87 -7.47
CA LEU A 76 9.17 8.78 -6.13
C LEU A 76 10.29 7.75 -6.10
N SER A 77 10.10 6.59 -6.74
CA SER A 77 11.14 5.56 -6.84
C SER A 77 12.40 6.10 -7.52
N ALA A 78 12.25 6.77 -8.65
CA ALA A 78 13.38 7.37 -9.37
C ALA A 78 14.07 8.46 -8.54
N ALA A 79 13.29 9.34 -7.88
CA ALA A 79 13.84 10.39 -7.05
C ALA A 79 14.62 9.84 -5.84
N LEU A 80 14.09 8.82 -5.17
CA LEU A 80 14.78 8.17 -4.03
C LEU A 80 16.05 7.46 -4.45
N ALA A 81 16.03 6.75 -5.59
CA ALA A 81 17.20 6.06 -6.11
C ALA A 81 18.37 7.00 -6.44
N GLY A 82 18.09 8.29 -6.69
CA GLY A 82 19.11 9.32 -6.92
C GLY A 82 19.67 9.98 -5.67
N LEU A 83 19.16 9.67 -4.47
CA LEU A 83 19.61 10.29 -3.23
C LEU A 83 20.87 9.61 -2.68
N ALA A 84 21.82 10.41 -2.22
CA ALA A 84 22.92 9.91 -1.42
C ALA A 84 22.39 9.27 -0.13
N GLY A 85 22.94 8.11 0.23
CA GLY A 85 22.50 7.37 1.41
C GLY A 85 21.34 6.38 1.16
N VAL A 86 20.69 6.41 -0.01
CA VAL A 86 19.79 5.33 -0.46
C VAL A 86 20.62 4.26 -1.16
N THR A 87 20.58 3.04 -0.64
CA THR A 87 21.34 1.92 -1.19
C THR A 87 20.53 1.07 -2.15
N HIS A 88 19.23 0.96 -1.91
CA HIS A 88 18.34 0.22 -2.81
C HIS A 88 16.88 0.71 -2.69
N VAL A 89 16.19 0.73 -3.83
CA VAL A 89 14.72 0.93 -3.90
C VAL A 89 14.14 -0.30 -4.55
N TRP A 90 13.41 -1.09 -3.78
CA TRP A 90 12.83 -2.35 -4.26
C TRP A 90 11.68 -2.09 -5.25
N PRO A 91 11.57 -2.87 -6.33
CA PRO A 91 10.41 -2.83 -7.21
C PRO A 91 9.10 -3.04 -6.43
N SER A 92 8.05 -2.31 -6.80
CA SER A 92 6.77 -2.40 -6.10
C SER A 92 5.60 -2.21 -7.05
N ASP A 93 4.56 -3.03 -6.86
CA ASP A 93 3.23 -2.85 -7.47
C ASP A 93 2.20 -2.32 -6.47
N ALA A 94 2.62 -2.08 -5.21
CA ALA A 94 1.79 -1.56 -4.15
C ALA A 94 1.73 -0.01 -4.12
N ASN A 95 1.01 0.54 -3.15
CA ASN A 95 0.98 1.97 -2.86
C ASN A 95 2.10 2.42 -1.90
N PHE A 96 3.18 1.68 -1.84
CA PHE A 96 4.37 1.98 -1.04
C PHE A 96 5.63 1.49 -1.74
N LEU A 97 6.77 2.00 -1.32
CA LEU A 97 8.11 1.54 -1.68
C LEU A 97 8.81 0.98 -0.44
N LEU A 98 9.58 -0.07 -0.60
CA LEU A 98 10.56 -0.52 0.37
C LEU A 98 11.91 0.04 -0.05
N VAL A 99 12.56 0.78 0.84
CA VAL A 99 13.78 1.55 0.55
C VAL A 99 14.83 1.22 1.60
N GLU A 100 16.01 0.86 1.15
CA GLU A 100 17.16 0.62 2.02
C GLU A 100 18.09 1.84 2.05
N PHE A 101 18.64 2.07 3.23
CA PHE A 101 19.54 3.19 3.51
C PHE A 101 20.85 2.66 4.09
N ASP A 102 21.93 3.39 3.85
CA ASP A 102 23.20 3.16 4.55
C ASP A 102 23.08 3.49 6.05
N GLU A 103 22.43 4.62 6.38
CA GLU A 103 22.14 5.07 7.74
C GLU A 103 20.62 5.18 8.00
N PRO A 104 19.89 4.06 8.13
CA PRO A 104 18.42 4.09 8.21
C PRO A 104 17.90 4.80 9.47
N ALA A 105 18.67 4.79 10.57
CA ALA A 105 18.30 5.52 11.78
C ALA A 105 18.32 7.03 11.55
N ARG A 106 19.32 7.54 10.81
CA ARG A 106 19.45 8.95 10.44
C ARG A 106 18.33 9.36 9.47
N ALA A 107 18.06 8.55 8.46
CA ALA A 107 16.94 8.76 7.54
C ALA A 107 15.61 8.88 8.29
N LEU A 108 15.35 7.96 9.23
CA LEU A 108 14.14 7.97 10.04
C LEU A 108 14.05 9.21 10.93
N SER A 109 15.15 9.66 11.55
CA SER A 109 15.20 10.90 12.36
C SER A 109 14.82 12.13 11.54
N ARG A 110 15.45 12.31 10.38
CA ARG A 110 15.14 13.40 9.45
C ARG A 110 13.66 13.45 9.03
N LEU A 111 13.10 12.29 8.72
CA LEU A 111 11.70 12.21 8.36
C LEU A 111 10.78 12.59 9.53
N ARG A 112 11.10 12.16 10.76
CA ARG A 112 10.35 12.53 11.97
C ARG A 112 10.44 14.02 12.27
N GLU A 113 11.60 14.62 12.15
CA GLU A 113 11.80 16.08 12.29
C GLU A 113 10.97 16.85 11.27
N ALA A 114 10.88 16.34 10.05
CA ALA A 114 9.99 16.85 9.00
C ALA A 114 8.50 16.50 9.22
N ARG A 115 8.13 15.85 10.33
CA ARG A 115 6.77 15.36 10.64
C ARG A 115 6.23 14.42 9.56
N LEU A 116 7.09 13.59 9.01
CA LEU A 116 6.74 12.52 8.07
C LEU A 116 6.89 11.17 8.76
N LEU A 117 5.81 10.41 8.81
CA LEU A 117 5.80 9.08 9.40
C LEU A 117 5.95 8.02 8.31
N VAL A 118 6.94 7.16 8.47
CA VAL A 118 7.17 6.00 7.63
C VAL A 118 7.16 4.73 8.50
N ARG A 119 6.98 3.58 7.89
CA ARG A 119 7.02 2.32 8.63
C ARG A 119 8.45 1.83 8.74
N ASP A 120 8.91 1.69 9.98
CA ASP A 120 10.20 1.10 10.31
C ASP A 120 10.13 -0.43 10.18
N PHE A 121 11.05 -1.03 9.41
CA PHE A 121 11.15 -2.48 9.22
C PHE A 121 12.47 -3.04 9.73
N ARG A 122 13.31 -2.23 10.37
CA ARG A 122 14.64 -2.60 10.83
C ARG A 122 14.66 -3.67 11.92
N ASP A 123 13.55 -3.92 12.56
CA ASP A 123 13.33 -5.01 13.52
C ASP A 123 13.07 -6.36 12.86
N ARG A 124 13.03 -6.43 11.52
CA ARG A 124 12.71 -7.65 10.78
C ARG A 124 13.97 -8.26 10.18
N PRO A 125 14.17 -9.59 10.31
CA PRO A 125 15.31 -10.28 9.71
C PRO A 125 15.40 -10.02 8.20
N GLY A 126 16.58 -9.61 7.72
CA GLY A 126 16.84 -9.30 6.33
C GLY A 126 16.36 -7.92 5.86
N LEU A 127 15.79 -7.09 6.76
CA LEU A 127 15.30 -5.74 6.47
C LEU A 127 15.89 -4.69 7.41
N GLU A 128 17.04 -4.97 8.02
CA GLU A 128 17.67 -4.13 9.06
C GLU A 128 18.03 -2.73 8.58
N ARG A 129 18.01 -2.52 7.26
CA ARG A 129 18.29 -1.24 6.61
C ARG A 129 17.08 -0.62 5.94
N ALA A 130 15.90 -1.24 6.05
CA ALA A 130 14.73 -0.92 5.26
C ALA A 130 13.71 -0.04 6.00
N LEU A 131 13.21 0.96 5.31
CA LEU A 131 12.02 1.72 5.67
C LEU A 131 10.95 1.52 4.58
N ARG A 132 9.68 1.35 4.99
CA ARG A 132 8.55 1.31 4.05
C ARG A 132 7.92 2.70 3.95
N ILE A 133 7.97 3.27 2.77
CA ILE A 133 7.50 4.61 2.45
C ILE A 133 6.21 4.52 1.64
N THR A 134 5.12 5.03 2.18
CA THR A 134 3.83 5.10 1.45
C THR A 134 3.92 6.18 0.38
N VAL A 135 3.42 5.90 -0.81
CA VAL A 135 3.29 6.87 -1.89
C VAL A 135 2.19 7.86 -1.54
N GLY A 136 2.56 9.12 -1.36
CA GLY A 136 1.67 10.22 -1.04
C GLY A 136 1.25 11.04 -2.26
N SER A 137 0.69 12.24 -2.01
CA SER A 137 0.50 13.24 -3.05
C SER A 137 1.84 13.75 -3.59
N PRO A 138 1.87 14.40 -4.78
CA PRO A 138 3.09 15.00 -5.31
C PRO A 138 3.81 15.89 -4.29
N GLU A 139 3.08 16.73 -3.57
CA GLU A 139 3.63 17.65 -2.57
C GLU A 139 4.21 16.92 -1.36
N GLN A 140 3.55 15.84 -0.92
CA GLN A 140 4.03 15.00 0.17
C GLN A 140 5.30 14.26 -0.23
N ASN A 141 5.34 13.70 -1.43
CA ASN A 141 6.50 13.00 -1.97
C ASN A 141 7.68 13.95 -2.16
N ASP A 142 7.46 15.16 -2.67
CA ASP A 142 8.51 16.18 -2.82
C ASP A 142 9.06 16.63 -1.46
N ARG A 143 8.20 16.78 -0.47
CA ARG A 143 8.63 17.11 0.90
C ARG A 143 9.48 15.97 1.48
N LEU A 144 9.11 14.72 1.27
CA LEU A 144 9.85 13.55 1.72
C LEU A 144 11.25 13.51 1.08
N VAL A 145 11.33 13.67 -0.24
CA VAL A 145 12.61 13.67 -0.97
C VAL A 145 13.52 14.81 -0.46
N ARG A 146 13.00 16.03 -0.33
CA ARG A 146 13.77 17.16 0.22
C ARG A 146 14.29 16.91 1.63
N SER A 147 13.49 16.27 2.48
CA SER A 147 13.89 15.96 3.86
C SER A 147 15.00 14.92 3.95
N LEU A 148 15.15 14.07 2.96
CA LEU A 148 16.21 13.06 2.88
C LEU A 148 17.48 13.58 2.17
N ALA A 149 17.35 14.58 1.30
CA ALA A 149 18.46 15.14 0.52
C ALA A 149 19.41 16.03 1.35
N CYS A 150 18.97 16.57 2.50
CA CYS A 150 19.80 17.38 3.42
C CYS A 150 20.72 16.49 4.27
#